data_d526de6e5dd6962042b872e03a1587f6
#
_entry.id   d526de6e5dd6962042b872e03a1587f6
#
_cell.length_a   1.000
_cell.length_b   1.000
_cell.length_c   1.000
_cell.angle_alpha   90.00
_cell.angle_beta   90.00
_cell.angle_gamma   90.00
#
_symmetry.space_group_name_H-M   'P 1'
#
loop_
_entity.id
_entity.type
_entity.pdbx_description
1 polymer ?
#
loop_
_entity_poly.entity_id
_entity_poly.type
_entity_poly.pdbx_seq_one_letter_code
_entity_poly.pdbx_strand_id
1 'polypeptide(L)'
;MNNIKTKFHLAKRPGGRFGATSGSAAAHTQSVALVDERYLSWLATQQAGSTATVALQRGALTSVFGHLARVASPDSQLIRTCLFTDRPPTELLDDVLLRMVPAHGIDGGLGLVRALGLELTQLAQRGGCQQVLVASDDERLIPYIDEAQWRGLKVVLVADEASSDFGRLLSDDPSWARLLMQADRRVSLNPGAWQALTTPGGSYFAPRAPVESERDVESIQGVDMVLSQQAPNDDWRAQVERVIQDWWNEETSDARLDLFEEMQNSQGVPPETDRHLLLRVRRELARTLSFPEKKAMREMIRATVLAQPPAVDEAIES
;
A
#
# COMPACT_ATOMS: atom_id res chain seq x y z
N MET A 1 13.23 73.25 -29.27
CA MET A 1 13.71 71.96 -28.80
C MET A 1 13.28 71.78 -27.35
N ASN A 2 12.09 71.17 -27.13
CA ASN A 2 11.55 70.97 -25.79
C ASN A 2 11.60 69.50 -25.43
N ASN A 3 12.40 69.22 -24.41
CA ASN A 3 12.61 67.87 -23.88
C ASN A 3 11.57 67.57 -22.78
N ILE A 4 10.55 66.78 -23.13
CA ILE A 4 9.52 66.35 -22.17
C ILE A 4 10.02 65.07 -21.49
N LYS A 5 10.44 65.20 -20.24
CA LYS A 5 10.74 64.03 -19.38
C LYS A 5 9.44 63.50 -18.77
N THR A 6 9.00 62.38 -19.22
CA THR A 6 7.85 61.65 -18.65
C THR A 6 8.34 60.93 -17.39
N LYS A 7 7.88 61.35 -16.22
CA LYS A 7 8.10 60.65 -14.93
C LYS A 7 7.04 59.54 -14.77
N PHE A 8 7.47 58.32 -14.80
CA PHE A 8 6.62 57.18 -14.38
C PHE A 8 6.51 57.16 -12.86
N HIS A 9 5.34 57.44 -12.32
CA HIS A 9 5.04 57.20 -10.92
C HIS A 9 4.68 55.73 -10.72
N LEU A 10 5.59 54.95 -10.09
CA LEU A 10 5.27 53.65 -9.54
C LEU A 10 4.31 53.86 -8.34
N ALA A 11 3.07 53.49 -8.52
CA ALA A 11 2.09 53.43 -7.44
C ALA A 11 2.50 52.29 -6.47
N LYS A 12 2.87 52.65 -5.26
CA LYS A 12 3.13 51.75 -4.15
C LYS A 12 1.83 51.10 -3.74
N ARG A 13 1.63 49.81 -4.06
CA ARG A 13 0.47 49.03 -3.57
C ARG A 13 0.58 48.86 -2.05
N PRO A 14 -0.48 49.16 -1.28
CA PRO A 14 -0.48 48.88 0.15
C PRO A 14 -0.46 47.39 0.38
N GLY A 15 0.50 46.91 1.17
CA GLY A 15 0.65 45.50 1.53
C GLY A 15 -0.53 45.05 2.40
N GLY A 16 -1.49 44.38 1.78
CA GLY A 16 -2.49 43.61 2.50
C GLY A 16 -1.80 42.37 3.08
N ARG A 17 -1.66 42.34 4.40
CA ARG A 17 -1.37 41.12 5.14
C ARG A 17 -2.62 40.19 4.98
N PHE A 18 -2.62 39.36 3.97
CA PHE A 18 -3.49 38.21 3.99
C PHE A 18 -2.88 37.20 4.96
N GLY A 19 -3.53 37.03 6.11
CA GLY A 19 -3.28 35.95 7.03
C GLY A 19 -3.56 34.66 6.32
N ALA A 20 -2.51 33.94 5.95
CA ALA A 20 -2.60 32.57 5.49
C ALA A 20 -2.91 31.66 6.68
N THR A 21 -4.19 31.55 7.01
CA THR A 21 -4.76 30.39 7.70
C THR A 21 -5.36 29.48 6.65
N SER A 22 -4.54 28.99 5.71
CA SER A 22 -4.88 27.81 4.97
C SER A 22 -4.27 26.64 5.76
N GLY A 23 -5.09 25.95 6.51
CA GLY A 23 -4.81 24.56 6.84
C GLY A 23 -4.46 23.89 5.52
N SER A 24 -3.22 23.48 5.34
CA SER A 24 -2.78 22.67 4.23
C SER A 24 -3.55 21.37 4.33
N ALA A 25 -4.68 21.28 3.65
CA ALA A 25 -5.25 19.99 3.29
C ALA A 25 -4.12 19.30 2.53
N ALA A 26 -3.60 18.21 3.09
CA ALA A 26 -2.55 17.42 2.47
C ALA A 26 -2.99 17.15 1.02
N ALA A 27 -2.25 17.71 0.07
CA ALA A 27 -2.59 17.59 -1.33
C ALA A 27 -2.40 16.11 -1.71
N HIS A 28 -3.52 15.40 -1.86
CA HIS A 28 -3.50 14.01 -2.28
C HIS A 28 -2.78 13.87 -3.62
N THR A 29 -1.87 12.93 -3.73
CA THR A 29 -1.22 12.57 -4.99
C THR A 29 -2.26 11.95 -5.91
N GLN A 30 -2.61 12.62 -7.01
CA GLN A 30 -3.54 12.08 -7.99
C GLN A 30 -2.84 11.04 -8.86
N SER A 31 -3.50 9.89 -9.04
CA SER A 31 -2.97 8.76 -9.82
C SER A 31 -3.93 8.32 -10.90
N VAL A 32 -3.38 7.85 -12.02
CA VAL A 32 -4.10 7.18 -13.11
C VAL A 32 -3.49 5.81 -13.32
N ALA A 33 -4.32 4.81 -13.62
CA ALA A 33 -3.85 3.48 -14.02
C ALA A 33 -4.01 3.28 -15.53
N LEU A 34 -2.95 2.83 -16.19
CA LEU A 34 -2.92 2.42 -17.60
C LEU A 34 -2.69 0.92 -17.65
N VAL A 35 -3.68 0.17 -18.08
CA VAL A 35 -3.73 -1.29 -17.93
C VAL A 35 -3.86 -1.96 -19.29
N ASP A 36 -2.86 -2.75 -19.67
CA ASP A 36 -2.95 -3.73 -20.74
C ASP A 36 -3.69 -4.97 -20.21
N GLU A 37 -4.91 -5.21 -20.70
CA GLU A 37 -5.72 -6.36 -20.27
C GLU A 37 -5.04 -7.69 -20.60
N ARG A 38 -4.32 -7.77 -21.70
CA ARG A 38 -3.59 -8.97 -22.12
C ARG A 38 -2.50 -9.34 -21.11
N TYR A 39 -1.66 -8.37 -20.74
CA TYR A 39 -0.60 -8.55 -19.75
C TYR A 39 -1.19 -8.98 -18.40
N LEU A 40 -2.23 -8.28 -17.92
CA LEU A 40 -2.85 -8.61 -16.64
C LEU A 40 -3.54 -9.99 -16.66
N SER A 41 -4.16 -10.39 -17.78
CA SER A 41 -4.72 -11.73 -17.96
C SER A 41 -3.63 -12.81 -17.99
N TRP A 42 -2.49 -12.51 -18.60
CA TRP A 42 -1.34 -13.41 -18.61
C TRP A 42 -0.79 -13.60 -17.19
N LEU A 43 -0.59 -12.52 -16.43
CA LEU A 43 -0.18 -12.61 -15.03
C LEU A 43 -1.16 -13.43 -14.19
N ALA A 44 -2.46 -13.21 -14.36
CA ALA A 44 -3.50 -14.00 -13.67
C ALA A 44 -3.44 -15.47 -13.99
N THR A 45 -3.14 -15.79 -15.25
CA THR A 45 -2.99 -17.18 -15.74
C THR A 45 -1.75 -17.85 -15.12
N GLN A 46 -0.63 -17.14 -15.04
CA GLN A 46 0.58 -17.61 -14.36
C GLN A 46 0.33 -17.85 -12.87
N GLN A 47 -0.30 -16.89 -12.20
CA GLN A 47 -0.63 -17.01 -10.78
C GLN A 47 -1.58 -18.17 -10.47
N ALA A 48 -2.52 -18.47 -11.36
CA ALA A 48 -3.44 -19.59 -11.21
C ALA A 48 -2.82 -20.94 -11.56
N GLY A 49 -1.62 -20.98 -12.13
CA GLY A 49 -1.00 -22.20 -12.67
C GLY A 49 -1.83 -22.86 -13.77
N SER A 50 -2.66 -22.07 -14.49
CA SER A 50 -3.60 -22.55 -15.51
C SER A 50 -2.96 -22.50 -16.90
N THR A 51 -3.35 -23.46 -17.76
CA THR A 51 -3.01 -23.41 -19.19
C THR A 51 -4.02 -22.60 -20.01
N ALA A 52 -5.22 -22.35 -19.46
CA ALA A 52 -6.25 -21.55 -20.11
C ALA A 52 -6.18 -20.10 -19.63
N THR A 53 -6.32 -19.16 -20.56
CA THR A 53 -6.34 -17.73 -20.24
C THR A 53 -7.45 -17.41 -19.24
N VAL A 54 -7.08 -16.82 -18.12
CA VAL A 54 -8.01 -16.40 -17.07
C VAL A 54 -8.69 -15.10 -17.50
N ALA A 55 -10.03 -15.10 -17.45
CA ALA A 55 -10.82 -13.89 -17.70
C ALA A 55 -10.78 -12.96 -16.48
N LEU A 56 -10.56 -11.67 -16.73
CA LEU A 56 -10.51 -10.67 -15.67
C LEU A 56 -11.89 -10.08 -15.36
N GLN A 57 -12.15 -9.84 -14.09
CA GLN A 57 -13.29 -9.08 -13.61
C GLN A 57 -12.99 -7.59 -13.72
N ARG A 58 -13.40 -6.98 -14.82
CA ARG A 58 -13.09 -5.57 -15.14
C ARG A 58 -13.63 -4.60 -14.08
N GLY A 59 -14.77 -4.92 -13.45
CA GLY A 59 -15.34 -4.12 -12.36
C GLY A 59 -14.47 -4.02 -11.11
N ALA A 60 -13.54 -4.96 -10.89
CA ALA A 60 -12.62 -4.93 -9.75
C ALA A 60 -11.38 -4.04 -9.99
N LEU A 61 -11.11 -3.61 -11.23
CA LEU A 61 -9.88 -2.90 -11.59
C LEU A 61 -9.69 -1.62 -10.77
N THR A 62 -10.70 -0.78 -10.66
CA THR A 62 -10.60 0.51 -9.96
C THR A 62 -10.25 0.32 -8.49
N SER A 63 -10.84 -0.65 -7.80
CA SER A 63 -10.55 -0.94 -6.39
C SER A 63 -9.14 -1.50 -6.19
N VAL A 64 -8.72 -2.44 -7.05
CA VAL A 64 -7.39 -3.05 -7.01
C VAL A 64 -6.30 -2.02 -7.31
N PHE A 65 -6.43 -1.27 -8.41
CA PHE A 65 -5.43 -0.25 -8.77
C PHE A 65 -5.43 0.94 -7.81
N GLY A 66 -6.56 1.26 -7.19
CA GLY A 66 -6.64 2.22 -6.09
C GLY A 66 -5.83 1.80 -4.87
N HIS A 67 -5.83 0.49 -4.56
CA HIS A 67 -4.94 -0.05 -3.53
C HIS A 67 -3.47 0.04 -3.93
N LEU A 68 -3.11 -0.42 -5.13
CA LEU A 68 -1.73 -0.35 -5.62
C LEU A 68 -1.19 1.08 -5.66
N ALA A 69 -2.02 2.06 -5.99
CA ALA A 69 -1.65 3.47 -5.96
C ALA A 69 -1.22 3.91 -4.56
N ARG A 70 -1.95 3.48 -3.52
CA ARG A 70 -1.60 3.76 -2.12
C ARG A 70 -0.38 2.98 -1.64
N VAL A 71 -0.18 1.75 -2.09
CA VAL A 71 1.06 0.99 -1.82
C VAL A 71 2.27 1.73 -2.39
N ALA A 72 2.15 2.28 -3.59
CA ALA A 72 3.21 3.07 -4.21
C ALA A 72 3.40 4.45 -3.55
N SER A 73 2.32 5.08 -3.08
CA SER A 73 2.34 6.37 -2.41
C SER A 73 1.13 6.45 -1.46
N PRO A 74 1.31 6.47 -0.13
CA PRO A 74 0.23 6.35 0.85
C PRO A 74 -0.91 7.37 0.67
N ASP A 75 -0.57 8.60 0.29
CA ASP A 75 -1.54 9.70 0.07
C ASP A 75 -2.14 9.70 -1.35
N SER A 76 -1.95 8.62 -2.10
CA SER A 76 -2.40 8.53 -3.48
C SER A 76 -3.88 8.23 -3.59
N GLN A 77 -4.57 8.98 -4.45
CA GLN A 77 -5.93 8.75 -4.87
C GLN A 77 -5.98 8.40 -6.36
N LEU A 78 -6.50 7.23 -6.68
CA LEU A 78 -6.75 6.85 -8.07
C LEU A 78 -7.97 7.60 -8.58
N ILE A 79 -7.79 8.38 -9.65
CA ILE A 79 -8.89 9.15 -10.27
C ILE A 79 -9.50 8.43 -11.46
N ARG A 80 -8.77 7.50 -12.08
CA ARG A 80 -9.24 6.76 -13.27
C ARG A 80 -8.38 5.54 -13.57
N THR A 81 -9.02 4.52 -14.12
CA THR A 81 -8.36 3.37 -14.77
C THR A 81 -8.63 3.41 -16.26
N CYS A 82 -7.59 3.41 -17.11
CA CYS A 82 -7.70 3.25 -18.56
C CYS A 82 -7.33 1.81 -18.91
N LEU A 83 -8.30 1.05 -19.40
CA LEU A 83 -8.12 -0.34 -19.80
C LEU A 83 -7.96 -0.44 -21.31
N PHE A 84 -6.79 -0.88 -21.77
CA PHE A 84 -6.47 -1.14 -23.18
C PHE A 84 -6.80 -2.59 -23.50
N THR A 85 -7.68 -2.82 -24.44
CA THR A 85 -8.23 -4.15 -24.74
C THR A 85 -8.61 -4.28 -26.22
N ASP A 86 -8.50 -5.49 -26.76
CA ASP A 86 -9.05 -5.87 -28.05
C ASP A 86 -10.47 -6.49 -27.95
N ARG A 87 -10.98 -6.65 -26.71
CA ARG A 87 -12.28 -7.26 -26.43
C ARG A 87 -13.33 -6.19 -26.20
N PRO A 88 -14.48 -6.24 -26.89
CA PRO A 88 -15.54 -5.26 -26.70
C PRO A 88 -16.09 -5.30 -25.27
N PRO A 89 -16.65 -4.18 -24.79
CA PRO A 89 -17.29 -4.14 -23.49
C PRO A 89 -18.57 -4.97 -23.51
N THR A 90 -18.78 -5.76 -22.45
CA THR A 90 -20.02 -6.51 -22.21
C THR A 90 -20.92 -5.83 -21.20
N GLU A 91 -20.39 -4.85 -20.47
CA GLU A 91 -21.07 -4.11 -19.40
C GLU A 91 -20.52 -2.67 -19.32
N LEU A 92 -21.28 -1.79 -18.71
CA LEU A 92 -20.83 -0.44 -18.36
C LEU A 92 -20.05 -0.51 -17.05
N LEU A 93 -18.88 0.10 -17.01
CA LEU A 93 -18.00 0.12 -15.85
C LEU A 93 -17.82 1.54 -15.35
N ASP A 94 -18.00 1.73 -14.05
CA ASP A 94 -17.72 3.01 -13.40
C ASP A 94 -16.21 3.18 -13.21
N ASP A 95 -15.72 4.40 -13.47
CA ASP A 95 -14.30 4.79 -13.30
C ASP A 95 -13.28 4.00 -14.14
N VAL A 96 -13.74 3.18 -15.09
CA VAL A 96 -12.90 2.46 -16.05
C VAL A 96 -13.16 2.99 -17.46
N LEU A 97 -12.13 3.59 -18.04
CA LEU A 97 -12.18 4.06 -19.42
C LEU A 97 -11.61 2.99 -20.35
N LEU A 98 -12.49 2.40 -21.17
CA LEU A 98 -12.09 1.41 -22.17
C LEU A 98 -11.44 2.09 -23.39
N ARG A 99 -10.28 1.59 -23.78
CA ARG A 99 -9.56 1.96 -25.00
C ARG A 99 -9.41 0.74 -25.89
N MET A 100 -10.18 0.73 -26.97
CA MET A 100 -10.07 -0.35 -27.96
C MET A 100 -8.76 -0.24 -28.73
N VAL A 101 -8.01 -1.34 -28.79
CA VAL A 101 -6.76 -1.47 -29.53
C VAL A 101 -6.86 -2.67 -30.47
N PRO A 102 -6.07 -2.71 -31.58
CA PRO A 102 -6.01 -3.89 -32.42
C PRO A 102 -5.55 -5.13 -31.63
N ALA A 103 -6.06 -6.29 -32.01
CA ALA A 103 -5.56 -7.55 -31.47
C ALA A 103 -4.06 -7.74 -31.77
N HIS A 104 -3.32 -8.24 -30.81
CA HIS A 104 -1.86 -8.38 -30.92
C HIS A 104 -1.39 -9.13 -32.18
N GLY A 105 -2.14 -10.12 -32.62
CA GLY A 105 -1.84 -10.89 -33.82
C GLY A 105 -1.93 -10.10 -35.15
N ILE A 106 -2.56 -8.92 -35.13
CA ILE A 106 -2.74 -8.10 -36.34
C ILE A 106 -1.52 -7.19 -36.57
N ASP A 107 -0.99 -6.57 -35.51
CA ASP A 107 0.05 -5.53 -35.63
C ASP A 107 1.25 -5.75 -34.70
N GLY A 108 1.36 -6.92 -34.08
CA GLY A 108 2.43 -7.24 -33.13
C GLY A 108 2.40 -6.36 -31.88
N GLY A 109 1.22 -5.84 -31.51
CA GLY A 109 1.02 -5.00 -30.32
C GLY A 109 1.39 -3.53 -30.52
N LEU A 110 1.70 -3.07 -31.75
CA LEU A 110 2.08 -1.68 -32.01
C LEU A 110 0.93 -0.71 -31.68
N GLY A 111 -0.31 -1.07 -31.95
CA GLY A 111 -1.49 -0.27 -31.63
C GLY A 111 -1.64 -0.05 -30.14
N LEU A 112 -1.41 -1.08 -29.34
CA LEU A 112 -1.40 -1.01 -27.88
C LEU A 112 -0.29 -0.07 -27.38
N VAL A 113 0.95 -0.31 -27.78
CA VAL A 113 2.12 0.50 -27.37
C VAL A 113 1.90 1.98 -27.70
N ARG A 114 1.43 2.26 -28.92
CA ARG A 114 1.13 3.62 -29.36
C ARG A 114 0.00 4.26 -28.51
N ALA A 115 -1.09 3.54 -28.30
CA ALA A 115 -2.24 4.06 -27.56
C ALA A 115 -1.88 4.33 -26.08
N LEU A 116 -1.18 3.39 -25.43
CA LEU A 116 -0.74 3.51 -24.05
C LEU A 116 0.34 4.59 -23.90
N GLY A 117 1.33 4.61 -24.80
CA GLY A 117 2.39 5.62 -24.80
C GLY A 117 1.88 7.03 -25.03
N LEU A 118 0.91 7.21 -25.92
CA LEU A 118 0.26 8.53 -26.13
C LEU A 118 -0.51 8.98 -24.89
N GLU A 119 -1.28 8.08 -24.24
CA GLU A 119 -2.01 8.42 -23.02
C GLU A 119 -1.02 8.83 -21.91
N LEU A 120 0.09 8.08 -21.73
CA LEU A 120 1.14 8.39 -20.78
C LEU A 120 1.76 9.78 -21.02
N THR A 121 2.12 10.07 -22.28
CA THR A 121 2.67 11.38 -22.66
C THR A 121 1.67 12.51 -22.44
N GLN A 122 0.40 12.30 -22.77
CA GLN A 122 -0.66 13.29 -22.56
C GLN A 122 -0.91 13.57 -21.06
N LEU A 123 -0.90 12.55 -20.21
CA LEU A 123 -0.99 12.72 -18.76
C LEU A 123 0.14 13.59 -18.23
N ALA A 124 1.36 13.31 -18.67
CA ALA A 124 2.53 14.09 -18.29
C ALA A 124 2.46 15.55 -18.77
N GLN A 125 1.92 15.79 -19.96
CA GLN A 125 1.76 17.14 -20.51
C GLN A 125 0.70 17.96 -19.79
N ARG A 126 -0.42 17.34 -19.39
CA ARG A 126 -1.54 18.02 -18.75
C ARG A 126 -1.28 18.37 -17.29
N GLY A 127 -0.33 17.70 -16.62
CA GLY A 127 0.00 17.94 -15.22
C GLY A 127 -1.17 17.65 -14.23
N GLY A 128 -2.19 16.93 -14.67
CA GLY A 128 -3.37 16.64 -13.86
C GLY A 128 -3.20 15.44 -12.92
N CYS A 129 -2.11 14.69 -13.03
CA CYS A 129 -1.75 13.63 -12.09
C CYS A 129 -0.25 13.67 -11.82
N GLN A 130 0.15 13.18 -10.64
CA GLN A 130 1.55 13.14 -10.23
C GLN A 130 2.13 11.73 -10.31
N GLN A 131 1.28 10.71 -10.41
CA GLN A 131 1.67 9.32 -10.46
C GLN A 131 0.84 8.57 -11.49
N VAL A 132 1.47 7.68 -12.23
CA VAL A 132 0.80 6.74 -13.13
C VAL A 132 1.24 5.32 -12.81
N LEU A 133 0.25 4.41 -12.73
CA LEU A 133 0.50 2.98 -12.63
C LEU A 133 0.39 2.38 -14.03
N VAL A 134 1.39 1.65 -14.47
CA VAL A 134 1.41 0.99 -15.78
C VAL A 134 1.47 -0.52 -15.57
N ALA A 135 0.48 -1.22 -16.09
CA ALA A 135 0.45 -2.68 -16.13
C ALA A 135 0.62 -3.12 -17.59
N SER A 136 1.85 -3.35 -18.00
CA SER A 136 2.26 -3.84 -19.32
C SER A 136 3.69 -4.34 -19.25
N ASP A 137 4.04 -5.36 -20.06
CA ASP A 137 5.35 -5.96 -20.19
C ASP A 137 6.14 -5.50 -21.44
N ASP A 138 5.60 -4.58 -22.21
CA ASP A 138 6.16 -4.19 -23.49
C ASP A 138 7.29 -3.15 -23.36
N GLU A 139 8.53 -3.56 -23.61
CA GLU A 139 9.72 -2.70 -23.51
C GLU A 139 9.68 -1.48 -24.44
N ARG A 140 8.89 -1.51 -25.51
CA ARG A 140 8.72 -0.38 -26.44
C ARG A 140 8.03 0.83 -25.78
N LEU A 141 7.55 0.68 -24.55
CA LEU A 141 7.05 1.77 -23.72
C LEU A 141 8.16 2.61 -23.08
N ILE A 142 9.39 2.11 -23.02
CA ILE A 142 10.53 2.81 -22.38
C ILE A 142 10.67 4.27 -22.83
N PRO A 143 10.65 4.62 -24.13
CA PRO A 143 10.79 6.02 -24.57
C PRO A 143 9.64 6.93 -24.05
N TYR A 144 8.43 6.39 -23.91
CA TYR A 144 7.28 7.14 -23.38
C TYR A 144 7.35 7.31 -21.87
N ILE A 145 7.89 6.31 -21.17
CA ILE A 145 8.16 6.38 -19.74
C ILE A 145 9.21 7.44 -19.45
N ASP A 146 10.33 7.43 -20.18
CA ASP A 146 11.37 8.45 -20.10
C ASP A 146 10.82 9.86 -20.25
N GLU A 147 10.03 10.09 -21.32
CA GLU A 147 9.43 11.39 -21.59
C GLU A 147 8.47 11.82 -20.46
N ALA A 148 7.69 10.88 -19.91
CA ALA A 148 6.78 11.16 -18.83
C ALA A 148 7.52 11.53 -17.53
N GLN A 149 8.57 10.78 -17.20
CA GLN A 149 9.42 11.04 -16.04
C GLN A 149 10.16 12.38 -16.16
N TRP A 150 10.66 12.68 -17.35
CA TRP A 150 11.33 13.96 -17.63
C TRP A 150 10.40 15.16 -17.38
N ARG A 151 9.08 14.97 -17.55
CA ARG A 151 8.04 15.96 -17.24
C ARG A 151 7.59 15.95 -15.78
N GLY A 152 8.22 15.12 -14.93
CA GLY A 152 7.94 15.03 -13.50
C GLY A 152 6.81 14.08 -13.11
N LEU A 153 6.32 13.25 -14.05
CA LEU A 153 5.33 12.22 -13.74
C LEU A 153 6.02 10.99 -13.16
N LYS A 154 5.61 10.55 -11.98
CA LYS A 154 6.11 9.33 -11.36
C LYS A 154 5.49 8.10 -12.00
N VAL A 155 6.33 7.19 -12.50
CA VAL A 155 5.87 5.96 -13.16
C VAL A 155 6.08 4.75 -12.25
N VAL A 156 4.99 4.03 -11.99
CA VAL A 156 4.95 2.82 -11.17
C VAL A 156 4.57 1.65 -12.06
N LEU A 157 5.44 0.64 -12.17
CA LEU A 157 5.13 -0.58 -12.91
C LEU A 157 4.47 -1.62 -12.01
N VAL A 158 3.44 -2.27 -12.54
CA VAL A 158 2.84 -3.46 -11.93
C VAL A 158 3.63 -4.67 -12.42
N ALA A 159 4.35 -5.30 -11.50
CA ALA A 159 5.25 -6.42 -11.76
C ALA A 159 4.70 -7.72 -11.17
N ASP A 160 5.23 -8.83 -11.62
CA ASP A 160 5.02 -10.15 -11.04
C ASP A 160 5.95 -10.39 -9.83
N GLU A 161 5.71 -11.45 -9.08
CA GLU A 161 6.58 -11.83 -7.96
C GLU A 161 7.97 -12.31 -8.42
N ALA A 162 8.06 -12.86 -9.65
CA ALA A 162 9.33 -13.31 -10.23
C ALA A 162 10.31 -12.15 -10.44
N SER A 163 9.80 -10.93 -10.56
CA SER A 163 10.62 -9.72 -10.67
C SER A 163 11.42 -9.39 -9.40
N SER A 164 11.17 -10.07 -8.29
CA SER A 164 11.94 -9.93 -7.03
C SER A 164 13.36 -10.49 -7.17
N ASP A 165 13.59 -11.52 -8.00
CA ASP A 165 14.93 -12.03 -8.35
C ASP A 165 15.43 -11.38 -9.65
N PHE A 166 15.89 -10.15 -9.52
CA PHE A 166 16.34 -9.36 -10.67
C PHE A 166 17.55 -9.97 -11.39
N GLY A 167 18.44 -10.65 -10.68
CA GLY A 167 19.61 -11.31 -11.28
C GLY A 167 19.19 -12.41 -12.25
N ARG A 168 18.24 -13.23 -11.85
CA ARG A 168 17.66 -14.28 -12.70
C ARG A 168 16.86 -13.68 -13.84
N LEU A 169 16.04 -12.68 -13.56
CA LEU A 169 15.23 -12.01 -14.57
C LEU A 169 16.07 -11.41 -15.70
N LEU A 170 17.22 -10.83 -15.37
CA LEU A 170 18.12 -10.24 -16.36
C LEU A 170 18.66 -11.27 -17.37
N SER A 171 18.79 -12.55 -16.95
CA SER A 171 19.17 -13.65 -17.83
C SER A 171 17.99 -14.20 -18.62
N ASP A 172 16.85 -14.38 -17.96
CA ASP A 172 15.71 -15.10 -18.52
C ASP A 172 14.86 -14.21 -19.43
N ASP A 173 14.67 -12.93 -19.03
CA ASP A 173 13.92 -11.93 -19.81
C ASP A 173 14.56 -10.53 -19.71
N PRO A 174 15.60 -10.28 -20.50
CA PRO A 174 16.29 -8.99 -20.48
C PRO A 174 15.43 -7.81 -20.92
N SER A 175 14.36 -8.04 -21.70
CA SER A 175 13.43 -7.01 -22.16
C SER A 175 12.58 -6.51 -21.01
N TRP A 176 12.00 -7.44 -20.25
CA TRP A 176 11.24 -7.13 -19.05
C TRP A 176 12.12 -6.49 -17.97
N ALA A 177 13.34 -7.01 -17.78
CA ALA A 177 14.29 -6.42 -16.84
C ALA A 177 14.60 -4.96 -17.16
N ARG A 178 14.80 -4.60 -18.46
CA ARG A 178 15.02 -3.22 -18.87
C ARG A 178 13.83 -2.31 -18.59
N LEU A 179 12.62 -2.77 -18.86
CA LEU A 179 11.40 -2.02 -18.57
C LEU A 179 11.24 -1.79 -17.06
N LEU A 180 11.49 -2.82 -16.24
CA LEU A 180 11.47 -2.68 -14.78
C LEU A 180 12.50 -1.70 -14.24
N MET A 181 13.70 -1.65 -14.83
CA MET A 181 14.73 -0.68 -14.43
C MET A 181 14.30 0.76 -14.70
N GLN A 182 13.51 0.97 -15.74
CA GLN A 182 13.06 2.30 -16.13
C GLN A 182 12.04 2.91 -15.15
N ALA A 183 11.30 2.09 -14.42
CA ALA A 183 10.26 2.57 -13.51
C ALA A 183 10.82 3.21 -12.22
N ASP A 184 10.17 4.27 -11.72
CA ASP A 184 10.47 4.87 -10.42
C ASP A 184 10.15 3.91 -9.27
N ARG A 185 9.08 3.13 -9.41
CA ARG A 185 8.66 2.10 -8.44
C ARG A 185 8.06 0.88 -9.13
N ARG A 186 8.07 -0.23 -8.41
CA ARG A 186 7.44 -1.49 -8.79
C ARG A 186 6.49 -1.90 -7.68
N VAL A 187 5.33 -2.40 -8.05
CA VAL A 187 4.31 -2.91 -7.14
C VAL A 187 3.80 -4.25 -7.66
N SER A 188 3.51 -5.18 -6.78
CA SER A 188 2.92 -6.47 -7.14
C SER A 188 1.51 -6.61 -6.60
N LEU A 189 0.71 -7.42 -7.28
CA LEU A 189 -0.64 -7.76 -6.86
C LEU A 189 -0.58 -8.81 -5.76
N ASN A 190 -1.21 -8.54 -4.63
CA ASN A 190 -1.33 -9.49 -3.54
C ASN A 190 -2.41 -10.56 -3.84
N PRO A 191 -2.45 -11.70 -3.11
CA PRO A 191 -3.43 -12.76 -3.34
C PRO A 191 -4.89 -12.30 -3.30
N GLY A 192 -5.24 -11.35 -2.42
CA GLY A 192 -6.59 -10.79 -2.36
C GLY A 192 -6.96 -9.97 -3.60
N ALA A 193 -6.00 -9.24 -4.17
CA ALA A 193 -6.18 -8.52 -5.43
C ALA A 193 -6.39 -9.49 -6.60
N TRP A 194 -5.62 -10.59 -6.64
CA TRP A 194 -5.80 -11.63 -7.64
C TRP A 194 -7.18 -12.28 -7.52
N GLN A 195 -7.61 -12.62 -6.31
CA GLN A 195 -8.94 -13.18 -6.08
C GLN A 195 -10.05 -12.24 -6.59
N ALA A 196 -9.96 -10.95 -6.31
CA ALA A 196 -10.93 -9.97 -6.79
C ALA A 196 -10.95 -9.86 -8.32
N LEU A 197 -9.78 -9.93 -8.97
CA LEU A 197 -9.66 -9.82 -10.42
C LEU A 197 -10.09 -11.09 -11.16
N THR A 198 -10.10 -12.25 -10.53
CA THR A 198 -10.33 -13.54 -11.22
C THR A 198 -11.62 -14.24 -10.82
N THR A 199 -12.25 -13.86 -9.70
CA THR A 199 -13.48 -14.50 -9.21
C THR A 199 -14.71 -13.64 -9.56
N PRO A 200 -15.73 -14.21 -10.24
CA PRO A 200 -16.97 -13.49 -10.54
C PRO A 200 -17.64 -12.96 -9.26
N GLY A 201 -17.98 -11.67 -9.26
CA GLY A 201 -18.55 -10.99 -8.09
C GLY A 201 -17.53 -10.70 -6.97
N GLY A 202 -16.26 -10.96 -7.20
CA GLY A 202 -15.18 -10.60 -6.30
C GLY A 202 -15.15 -9.10 -6.07
N SER A 203 -15.24 -8.66 -4.82
CA SER A 203 -15.06 -7.26 -4.44
C SER A 203 -13.77 -7.15 -3.64
N TYR A 204 -12.89 -6.26 -4.08
CA TYR A 204 -11.68 -5.97 -3.36
C TYR A 204 -11.94 -4.90 -2.31
N PHE A 205 -12.20 -5.34 -1.09
CA PHE A 205 -12.12 -4.45 0.06
C PHE A 205 -10.67 -4.42 0.51
N ALA A 206 -9.93 -3.38 0.09
CA ALA A 206 -8.63 -3.12 0.70
C ALA A 206 -8.82 -3.13 2.22
N PRO A 207 -8.04 -3.88 2.98
CA PRO A 207 -8.07 -3.77 4.42
C PRO A 207 -7.85 -2.29 4.74
N ARG A 208 -8.85 -1.68 5.37
CA ARG A 208 -8.78 -0.28 5.81
C ARG A 208 -7.63 -0.24 6.79
N ALA A 209 -6.53 0.42 6.39
CA ALA A 209 -5.45 0.67 7.32
C ALA A 209 -6.07 1.33 8.56
N PRO A 210 -5.78 0.84 9.77
CA PRO A 210 -6.14 1.58 10.98
C PRO A 210 -5.55 2.97 10.78
N VAL A 211 -6.29 4.00 11.12
CA VAL A 211 -5.78 5.37 11.19
C VAL A 211 -4.80 5.35 12.36
N GLU A 212 -3.55 5.02 12.06
CA GLU A 212 -2.47 5.15 13.02
C GLU A 212 -2.07 6.62 13.07
N SER A 213 -2.38 7.21 14.20
CA SER A 213 -1.69 8.39 14.71
C SER A 213 -0.19 8.11 14.71
N GLU A 214 0.53 9.00 14.03
CA GLU A 214 1.99 9.00 13.83
C GLU A 214 2.81 8.54 15.02
N ARG A 215 3.74 7.60 14.82
CA ARG A 215 5.19 7.70 15.09
C ARG A 215 5.91 6.37 14.95
N ASP A 216 6.98 6.41 14.16
CA ASP A 216 8.17 5.55 14.16
C ASP A 216 7.99 4.05 13.87
N VAL A 217 8.21 3.66 12.61
CA VAL A 217 8.48 2.28 12.24
C VAL A 217 9.81 2.18 11.52
N GLU A 218 10.79 1.62 12.20
CA GLU A 218 11.92 0.99 11.54
C GLU A 218 11.48 -0.30 10.84
N SER A 219 11.86 -0.38 9.58
CA SER A 219 11.60 -1.47 8.65
C SER A 219 12.19 -2.80 9.15
N ILE A 220 11.37 -3.84 9.21
CA ILE A 220 11.83 -5.21 8.98
C ILE A 220 10.93 -5.83 7.93
N GLN A 221 11.49 -6.00 6.74
CA GLN A 221 10.92 -6.75 5.63
C GLN A 221 11.10 -8.25 5.86
N GLY A 222 10.11 -9.01 5.41
CA GLY A 222 10.29 -10.39 4.99
C GLY A 222 9.49 -11.43 5.74
N VAL A 223 8.63 -12.11 4.99
CA VAL A 223 8.06 -13.43 5.27
C VAL A 223 7.07 -13.50 6.43
N ASP A 224 5.79 -13.23 6.16
CA ASP A 224 4.71 -14.02 6.76
C ASP A 224 3.30 -13.59 6.28
N MET A 225 2.89 -13.99 5.09
CA MET A 225 1.51 -13.71 4.62
C MET A 225 0.56 -14.93 4.69
N VAL A 226 1.02 -16.08 5.13
CA VAL A 226 0.19 -17.30 5.22
C VAL A 226 -0.43 -17.52 6.62
N LEU A 227 0.05 -16.82 7.66
CA LEU A 227 -0.38 -17.04 9.05
C LEU A 227 -1.42 -16.04 9.58
N SER A 228 -1.90 -15.10 8.76
CA SER A 228 -2.76 -13.99 9.23
C SER A 228 -4.19 -14.37 9.63
N GLN A 229 -4.61 -15.63 9.52
CA GLN A 229 -5.97 -16.07 9.84
C GLN A 229 -6.05 -17.19 10.89
N GLN A 230 -4.93 -17.59 11.47
CA GLN A 230 -4.98 -18.65 12.47
C GLN A 230 -5.58 -18.12 13.76
N ALA A 231 -6.72 -18.67 14.16
CA ALA A 231 -7.31 -18.41 15.46
C ALA A 231 -6.40 -19.00 16.56
N PRO A 232 -6.30 -18.36 17.75
CA PRO A 232 -5.51 -18.88 18.86
C PRO A 232 -6.04 -20.25 19.29
N ASN A 233 -5.21 -21.29 19.18
CA ASN A 233 -5.50 -22.62 19.67
C ASN A 233 -5.07 -22.77 21.16
N ASP A 234 -5.44 -23.87 21.80
CA ASP A 234 -5.18 -24.08 23.22
C ASP A 234 -3.67 -24.19 23.52
N ASP A 235 -2.88 -24.79 22.64
CA ASP A 235 -1.42 -24.89 22.79
C ASP A 235 -0.76 -23.52 22.72
N TRP A 236 -1.19 -22.68 21.78
CA TRP A 236 -0.73 -21.30 21.66
C TRP A 236 -1.09 -20.49 22.92
N ARG A 237 -2.32 -20.64 23.43
CA ARG A 237 -2.77 -19.95 24.65
C ARG A 237 -1.90 -20.34 25.85
N ALA A 238 -1.63 -21.62 26.04
CA ALA A 238 -0.80 -22.10 27.14
C ALA A 238 0.65 -21.58 27.06
N GLN A 239 1.23 -21.48 25.86
CA GLN A 239 2.56 -20.92 25.65
C GLN A 239 2.59 -19.42 25.96
N VAL A 240 1.63 -18.67 25.43
CA VAL A 240 1.56 -17.21 25.65
C VAL A 240 1.26 -16.88 27.11
N GLU A 241 0.39 -17.63 27.77
CA GLU A 241 0.08 -17.46 29.19
C GLU A 241 1.33 -17.64 30.05
N ARG A 242 2.17 -18.65 29.76
CA ARG A 242 3.44 -18.87 30.45
C ARG A 242 4.37 -17.66 30.31
N VAL A 243 4.52 -17.14 29.07
CA VAL A 243 5.36 -15.95 28.82
C VAL A 243 4.87 -14.72 29.58
N ILE A 244 3.55 -14.54 29.66
CA ILE A 244 2.93 -13.42 30.40
C ILE A 244 3.14 -13.58 31.91
N GLN A 245 2.98 -14.80 32.45
CA GLN A 245 3.20 -15.08 33.87
C GLN A 245 4.67 -14.89 34.27
N ASP A 246 5.60 -15.39 33.43
CA ASP A 246 7.06 -15.24 33.68
C ASP A 246 7.42 -13.74 33.67
N TRP A 247 6.93 -12.97 32.72
CA TRP A 247 7.12 -11.53 32.67
C TRP A 247 6.53 -10.85 33.93
N TRP A 248 5.29 -11.17 34.30
CA TRP A 248 4.66 -10.58 35.47
C TRP A 248 5.42 -10.87 36.76
N ASN A 249 6.01 -12.06 36.89
CA ASN A 249 6.82 -12.43 38.03
C ASN A 249 8.19 -11.73 38.07
N GLU A 250 8.72 -11.31 36.93
CA GLU A 250 9.98 -10.57 36.83
C GLU A 250 9.83 -9.06 37.16
N GLU A 251 8.61 -8.51 37.04
CA GLU A 251 8.34 -7.09 37.30
C GLU A 251 8.46 -6.76 38.79
N THR A 252 8.95 -5.55 39.09
CA THR A 252 9.03 -5.03 40.46
C THR A 252 7.67 -4.72 41.05
N SER A 253 7.55 -4.71 42.39
CA SER A 253 6.30 -4.41 43.10
C SER A 253 5.74 -3.04 42.69
N ASP A 254 6.60 -2.03 42.54
CA ASP A 254 6.21 -0.68 42.14
C ASP A 254 5.69 -0.65 40.70
N ALA A 255 6.40 -1.31 39.77
CA ALA A 255 5.97 -1.40 38.38
C ALA A 255 4.66 -2.17 38.22
N ARG A 256 4.42 -3.20 39.05
CA ARG A 256 3.13 -3.91 39.09
C ARG A 256 2.00 -3.03 39.58
N LEU A 257 2.26 -2.19 40.58
CA LEU A 257 1.26 -1.28 41.13
C LEU A 257 0.86 -0.22 40.09
N ASP A 258 1.86 0.44 39.50
CA ASP A 258 1.63 1.46 38.46
C ASP A 258 0.83 0.89 37.27
N LEU A 259 1.22 -0.31 36.82
CA LEU A 259 0.53 -0.97 35.71
C LEU A 259 -0.88 -1.41 36.05
N PHE A 260 -1.11 -1.87 37.27
CA PHE A 260 -2.42 -2.24 37.77
C PHE A 260 -3.37 -1.02 37.82
N GLU A 261 -2.90 0.12 38.35
CA GLU A 261 -3.67 1.38 38.38
C GLU A 261 -3.97 1.90 36.98
N GLU A 262 -2.99 1.86 36.08
CA GLU A 262 -3.18 2.30 34.69
C GLU A 262 -4.20 1.43 33.96
N MET A 263 -4.16 0.10 34.14
CA MET A 263 -5.12 -0.82 33.52
C MET A 263 -6.52 -0.79 34.14
N GLN A 264 -6.67 -0.38 35.39
CA GLN A 264 -7.98 -0.11 35.99
C GLN A 264 -8.66 1.10 35.35
N ASN A 265 -7.89 2.13 35.03
CA ASN A 265 -8.36 3.40 34.51
C ASN A 265 -8.46 3.41 32.96
N SER A 266 -7.92 2.42 32.26
CA SER A 266 -7.93 2.32 30.81
C SER A 266 -8.54 1.00 30.32
N GLN A 267 -9.08 0.99 29.10
CA GLN A 267 -9.60 -0.23 28.46
C GLN A 267 -8.54 -1.03 27.71
N GLY A 268 -7.30 -0.54 27.61
CA GLY A 268 -6.23 -1.11 26.83
C GLY A 268 -5.02 -1.57 27.66
N VAL A 269 -4.08 -2.20 27.01
CA VAL A 269 -2.74 -2.47 27.56
C VAL A 269 -1.86 -1.27 27.20
N PRO A 270 -1.04 -0.72 28.13
CA PRO A 270 -0.14 0.38 27.86
C PRO A 270 0.77 0.06 26.65
N PRO A 271 1.05 1.04 25.75
CA PRO A 271 1.78 0.78 24.52
C PRO A 271 3.17 0.19 24.69
N GLU A 272 3.86 0.58 25.76
CA GLU A 272 5.21 0.06 26.07
C GLU A 272 5.17 -1.39 26.51
N THR A 273 4.22 -1.75 27.38
CA THR A 273 3.97 -3.11 27.83
C THR A 273 3.54 -4.01 26.68
N ASP A 274 2.63 -3.53 25.82
CA ASP A 274 2.17 -4.25 24.60
C ASP A 274 3.35 -4.55 23.69
N ARG A 275 4.19 -3.55 23.40
CA ARG A 275 5.36 -3.70 22.55
C ARG A 275 6.39 -4.68 23.14
N HIS A 276 6.66 -4.58 24.41
CA HIS A 276 7.61 -5.46 25.11
C HIS A 276 7.14 -6.92 25.07
N LEU A 277 5.90 -7.18 25.42
CA LEU A 277 5.34 -8.53 25.43
C LEU A 277 5.16 -9.11 24.03
N LEU A 278 4.78 -8.30 23.04
CA LEU A 278 4.75 -8.73 21.64
C LEU A 278 6.12 -9.23 21.16
N LEU A 279 7.20 -8.54 21.52
CA LEU A 279 8.57 -8.95 21.15
C LEU A 279 8.98 -10.24 21.88
N ARG A 280 8.63 -10.38 23.17
CA ARG A 280 8.94 -11.56 23.98
C ARG A 280 8.21 -12.81 23.46
N VAL A 281 6.90 -12.69 23.20
CA VAL A 281 6.08 -13.77 22.64
C VAL A 281 6.53 -14.16 21.22
N ARG A 282 6.89 -13.18 20.38
CA ARG A 282 7.44 -13.47 19.03
C ARG A 282 8.75 -14.26 19.10
N ARG A 283 9.60 -13.96 20.07
CA ARG A 283 10.87 -14.68 20.26
C ARG A 283 10.62 -16.11 20.71
N GLU A 284 9.69 -16.32 21.64
CA GLU A 284 9.34 -17.66 22.15
C GLU A 284 8.68 -18.54 21.09
N LEU A 285 7.75 -17.97 20.31
CA LEU A 285 7.05 -18.69 19.25
C LEU A 285 7.85 -18.81 17.94
N ALA A 286 8.98 -18.12 17.82
CA ALA A 286 9.80 -17.99 16.61
C ALA A 286 8.99 -17.55 15.35
N ARG A 287 7.86 -16.86 15.53
CA ARG A 287 7.00 -16.36 14.46
C ARG A 287 6.25 -15.09 14.85
N THR A 288 5.68 -14.40 13.87
CA THR A 288 4.80 -13.25 14.11
C THR A 288 3.40 -13.71 14.51
N LEU A 289 2.73 -12.91 15.35
CA LEU A 289 1.37 -13.18 15.79
C LEU A 289 0.36 -12.63 14.76
N SER A 290 -0.70 -13.41 14.51
CA SER A 290 -1.86 -12.97 13.74
C SER A 290 -2.67 -11.89 14.49
N PHE A 291 -3.57 -11.20 13.80
CA PHE A 291 -4.42 -10.20 14.45
C PHE A 291 -5.30 -10.78 15.58
N PRO A 292 -5.99 -11.93 15.40
CA PRO A 292 -6.72 -12.58 16.49
C PRO A 292 -5.84 -12.97 17.67
N GLU A 293 -4.60 -13.45 17.42
CA GLU A 293 -3.65 -13.80 18.46
C GLU A 293 -3.18 -12.57 19.25
N LYS A 294 -2.90 -11.44 18.59
CA LYS A 294 -2.56 -10.18 19.27
C LYS A 294 -3.69 -9.70 20.18
N LYS A 295 -4.94 -9.81 19.70
CA LYS A 295 -6.11 -9.46 20.49
C LYS A 295 -6.25 -10.36 21.73
N ALA A 296 -6.17 -11.67 21.54
CA ALA A 296 -6.24 -12.64 22.64
C ALA A 296 -5.07 -12.45 23.64
N MET A 297 -3.85 -12.18 23.18
CA MET A 297 -2.72 -11.88 24.04
C MET A 297 -2.98 -10.65 24.95
N ARG A 298 -3.53 -9.55 24.39
CA ARG A 298 -3.88 -8.35 25.17
C ARG A 298 -4.95 -8.61 26.22
N GLU A 299 -5.94 -9.45 25.88
CA GLU A 299 -6.97 -9.89 26.83
C GLU A 299 -6.34 -10.71 27.96
N MET A 300 -5.38 -11.60 27.66
CA MET A 300 -4.67 -12.40 28.65
C MET A 300 -3.77 -11.54 29.55
N ILE A 301 -3.02 -10.58 29.00
CA ILE A 301 -2.23 -9.62 29.77
C ILE A 301 -3.11 -8.87 30.78
N ARG A 302 -4.21 -8.34 30.30
CA ARG A 302 -5.17 -7.62 31.15
C ARG A 302 -5.74 -8.50 32.25
N ALA A 303 -6.10 -9.74 31.91
CA ALA A 303 -6.63 -10.70 32.89
C ALA A 303 -5.59 -11.03 33.97
N THR A 304 -4.32 -11.24 33.61
CA THR A 304 -3.23 -11.54 34.53
C THR A 304 -2.96 -10.38 35.49
N VAL A 305 -2.84 -9.16 34.97
CA VAL A 305 -2.56 -7.96 35.79
C VAL A 305 -3.71 -7.67 36.77
N LEU A 306 -4.97 -7.75 36.31
CA LEU A 306 -6.12 -7.45 37.15
C LEU A 306 -6.48 -8.57 38.14
N ALA A 307 -6.08 -9.82 37.87
CA ALA A 307 -6.32 -10.94 38.78
C ALA A 307 -5.33 -11.02 39.95
N GLN A 308 -4.19 -10.37 39.86
CA GLN A 308 -3.12 -10.40 40.86
C GLN A 308 -2.79 -8.98 41.35
N PRO A 309 -3.67 -8.33 42.14
CA PRO A 309 -3.34 -7.04 42.70
C PRO A 309 -2.05 -7.13 43.54
N PRO A 310 -1.11 -6.20 43.34
CA PRO A 310 0.14 -6.21 44.14
C PRO A 310 -0.20 -6.06 45.63
N ALA A 311 0.44 -6.86 46.48
CA ALA A 311 0.35 -6.69 47.91
C ALA A 311 0.95 -5.31 48.27
N VAL A 312 0.17 -4.45 48.86
CA VAL A 312 0.66 -3.21 49.45
C VAL A 312 1.40 -3.62 50.71
N ASP A 313 2.73 -3.56 50.68
CA ASP A 313 3.53 -3.66 51.91
C ASP A 313 3.15 -2.44 52.77
N GLU A 314 2.26 -2.67 53.74
CA GLU A 314 2.05 -1.70 54.83
C GLU A 314 3.41 -1.58 55.55
N ALA A 315 4.18 -0.56 55.21
CA ALA A 315 5.34 -0.16 55.95
C ALA A 315 4.85 0.19 57.38
N ILE A 316 5.18 -0.67 58.28
CA ILE A 316 4.97 -0.55 59.73
C ILE A 316 5.64 0.76 60.18
N GLU A 317 4.84 1.81 60.40
CA GLU A 317 5.27 2.91 61.27
C GLU A 317 5.44 2.35 62.68
N SER A 318 6.69 2.33 63.12
CA SER A 318 7.02 2.20 64.55
C SER A 318 8.10 3.20 64.90
#